data_37e339f904b26800f3f9c17c7d047aef
#
_entry.id   37e339f904b26800f3f9c17c7d047aef
#
_cell.length_a   1.000
_cell.length_b   1.000
_cell.length_c   1.000
_cell.angle_alpha   90.00
_cell.angle_beta   90.00
_cell.angle_gamma   90.00
#
_symmetry.space_group_name_H-M   'P 1'
#
loop_
_entity.id
_entity.type
_entity.pdbx_description
1 polymer ?
#
loop_
_entity_poly.entity_id
_entity_poly.type
_entity_poly.pdbx_seq_one_letter_code
_entity_poly.pdbx_strand_id
1 'polypeptide(L)'
;MKLRYLLPLAGVFCTCLSTYAQPSPARQAFYGGACRISSRTMLCYETPLAPLAAYLREYINVETASDSMSADDAIVLSTDPTLGGEAFRLTVLPQRIEIAGGSYGGVFNGVQALFRLLPAEIYAKNCPLPVEIACTKVEDAPRFPYRGMMLDVARTWIDAAGVKRYIDLLSYHGINKLHLHLSDDEGWRIEIRSHPELTEIGGFRGGDSPVRPVYGKWDEKYGGYYTQDEMRGLIRYAAARNIEIIPEIDLPGHSRNIASVHPEIRCNYPPDTVSTNGYDYRSAWCVAREENYALLADILGELCALFPSEYIHVGGDEVDMTQWNRCPDCQALMSRRGMTDPHRLEDLFMERMAAILAANGKRPGVWNEAVNTGGLSRECLVYGWQSVKACLDAT
;
A
#
# COMPACT_ATOMS: atom_id res chain seq x y z
N MET A 1 44.37 30.70 50.19
CA MET A 1 43.17 30.08 50.80
C MET A 1 42.25 29.70 49.63
N LYS A 2 42.34 28.42 49.11
CA LYS A 2 41.55 27.94 47.99
C LYS A 2 40.50 26.95 48.51
N LEU A 3 39.24 27.40 48.49
CA LEU A 3 38.08 26.55 48.84
C LEU A 3 37.79 25.62 47.68
N ARG A 4 37.96 24.31 47.86
CA ARG A 4 37.49 23.27 46.94
C ARG A 4 36.06 22.89 47.31
N TYR A 5 35.12 23.18 46.45
CA TYR A 5 33.78 22.64 46.55
C TYR A 5 33.77 21.26 45.89
N LEU A 6 33.58 20.23 46.69
CA LEU A 6 33.16 18.90 46.28
C LEU A 6 31.65 18.95 46.04
N LEU A 7 31.24 18.90 44.79
CA LEU A 7 29.86 18.57 44.40
C LEU A 7 29.70 17.05 44.37
N PRO A 8 28.69 16.47 45.02
CA PRO A 8 28.39 15.07 44.87
C PRO A 8 27.84 14.82 43.45
N LEU A 9 28.42 13.85 42.73
CA LEU A 9 27.86 13.31 41.53
C LEU A 9 26.55 12.60 41.87
N ALA A 10 25.44 13.33 41.88
CA ALA A 10 24.12 12.71 41.73
C ALA A 10 24.02 12.24 40.29
N GLY A 11 24.05 10.92 40.11
CA GLY A 11 23.78 10.31 38.82
C GLY A 11 22.41 10.74 38.32
N VAL A 12 22.39 11.68 37.39
CA VAL A 12 21.19 11.94 36.61
C VAL A 12 21.02 10.74 35.69
N PHE A 13 20.21 9.78 36.10
CA PHE A 13 19.58 8.87 35.19
C PHE A 13 18.73 9.74 34.27
N CYS A 14 19.31 10.15 33.15
CA CYS A 14 18.56 10.68 32.05
C CYS A 14 17.71 9.52 31.48
N THR A 15 16.53 9.34 32.04
CA THR A 15 15.48 8.60 31.36
C THR A 15 15.20 9.41 30.10
N CYS A 16 15.83 9.02 29.00
CA CYS A 16 15.36 9.40 27.68
C CYS A 16 13.93 8.88 27.54
N LEU A 17 12.97 9.67 27.99
CA LEU A 17 11.62 9.60 27.49
C LEU A 17 11.75 10.00 26.03
N SER A 18 12.02 8.98 25.17
CA SER A 18 11.89 9.15 23.74
C SER A 18 10.45 9.57 23.48
N THR A 19 10.26 10.86 23.21
CA THR A 19 9.02 11.41 22.70
C THR A 19 8.89 10.84 21.28
N TYR A 20 8.35 9.64 21.19
CA TYR A 20 8.01 9.05 19.90
C TYR A 20 6.91 9.89 19.26
N ALA A 21 7.10 10.27 18.02
CA ALA A 21 6.11 10.92 17.17
C ALA A 21 4.97 9.94 16.76
N GLN A 22 4.62 9.01 17.64
CA GLN A 22 3.51 8.09 17.48
C GLN A 22 2.45 8.36 18.54
N PRO A 23 1.18 8.18 18.25
CA PRO A 23 0.13 8.33 19.24
C PRO A 23 0.46 7.45 20.46
N SER A 24 0.35 8.03 21.65
CA SER A 24 0.49 7.28 22.90
C SER A 24 -0.58 6.16 22.92
N PRO A 25 -0.25 4.96 23.43
CA PRO A 25 -1.22 3.90 23.56
C PRO A 25 -2.40 4.34 24.43
N ALA A 26 -3.58 3.82 24.16
CA ALA A 26 -4.79 4.17 24.90
C ALA A 26 -4.65 3.94 26.41
N ARG A 27 -3.93 2.88 26.79
CA ARG A 27 -3.60 2.58 28.18
C ARG A 27 -2.20 1.98 28.29
N GLN A 28 -1.38 2.56 29.17
CA GLN A 28 -0.07 2.04 29.54
C GLN A 28 0.14 2.15 31.04
N ALA A 29 0.59 1.07 31.67
CA ALA A 29 0.97 1.06 33.08
C ALA A 29 2.31 0.36 33.24
N PHE A 30 3.21 0.96 34.02
CA PHE A 30 4.48 0.38 34.39
C PHE A 30 4.38 -0.26 35.79
N TYR A 31 4.99 -1.42 35.95
CA TYR A 31 5.10 -2.12 37.23
C TYR A 31 6.56 -2.18 37.64
N GLY A 32 6.83 -2.42 38.93
CA GLY A 32 8.22 -2.61 39.38
C GLY A 32 8.84 -3.89 38.76
N GLY A 33 10.13 -3.80 38.44
CA GLY A 33 10.89 -4.90 37.85
C GLY A 33 11.17 -4.75 36.35
N ALA A 34 11.93 -5.71 35.84
CA ALA A 34 12.31 -5.79 34.42
C ALA A 34 12.20 -7.22 33.92
N CYS A 35 11.89 -7.37 32.63
CA CYS A 35 11.97 -8.62 31.91
C CYS A 35 13.29 -8.65 31.13
N ARG A 36 14.00 -9.77 31.22
CA ARG A 36 15.24 -10.00 30.49
C ARG A 36 14.99 -10.93 29.33
N ILE A 37 15.18 -10.44 28.13
CA ILE A 37 15.19 -11.23 26.89
C ILE A 37 16.62 -11.68 26.64
N SER A 38 16.85 -12.97 26.43
CA SER A 38 18.16 -13.58 26.18
C SER A 38 18.08 -14.57 25.03
N SER A 39 19.22 -15.16 24.66
CA SER A 39 19.26 -16.24 23.66
C SER A 39 18.55 -17.54 24.12
N ARG A 40 18.16 -17.65 25.40
CA ARG A 40 17.37 -18.77 25.92
C ARG A 40 15.88 -18.50 25.93
N THR A 41 15.48 -17.25 25.76
CA THR A 41 14.07 -16.88 25.71
C THR A 41 13.40 -17.55 24.51
N MET A 42 12.29 -18.24 24.76
CA MET A 42 11.56 -19.01 23.75
C MET A 42 10.45 -18.14 23.12
N LEU A 43 10.27 -18.24 21.81
CA LEU A 43 9.13 -17.66 21.11
C LEU A 43 8.06 -18.73 20.92
N CYS A 44 6.96 -18.60 21.66
CA CYS A 44 5.80 -19.49 21.60
C CYS A 44 4.64 -18.81 20.86
N TYR A 45 3.93 -19.54 20.02
CA TYR A 45 2.87 -18.93 19.20
C TYR A 45 1.83 -19.97 18.76
N GLU A 46 0.61 -19.51 18.54
CA GLU A 46 -0.44 -20.30 17.88
C GLU A 46 -0.10 -20.51 16.40
N THR A 47 -0.38 -21.68 15.83
CA THR A 47 -0.04 -22.06 14.46
C THR A 47 -0.38 -21.00 13.39
N PRO A 48 -1.56 -20.32 13.43
CA PRO A 48 -1.87 -19.26 12.46
C PRO A 48 -0.95 -18.04 12.51
N LEU A 49 -0.21 -17.85 13.62
CA LEU A 49 0.72 -16.74 13.83
C LEU A 49 2.16 -17.08 13.41
N ALA A 50 2.40 -18.24 12.78
CA ALA A 50 3.73 -18.63 12.31
C ALA A 50 4.44 -17.59 11.42
N PRO A 51 3.76 -16.91 10.46
CA PRO A 51 4.39 -15.84 9.69
C PRO A 51 4.84 -14.65 10.54
N LEU A 52 4.07 -14.33 11.60
CA LEU A 52 4.42 -13.25 12.53
C LEU A 52 5.57 -13.66 13.46
N ALA A 53 5.62 -14.92 13.90
CA ALA A 53 6.75 -15.45 14.64
C ALA A 53 8.04 -15.39 13.80
N ALA A 54 7.97 -15.76 12.53
CA ALA A 54 9.08 -15.61 11.59
C ALA A 54 9.51 -14.14 11.42
N TYR A 55 8.55 -13.21 11.28
CA TYR A 55 8.80 -11.78 11.25
C TYR A 55 9.51 -11.28 12.52
N LEU A 56 9.03 -11.64 13.71
CA LEU A 56 9.65 -11.23 14.98
C LEU A 56 11.11 -11.71 15.05
N ARG A 57 11.39 -12.91 14.57
CA ARG A 57 12.75 -13.49 14.55
C ARG A 57 13.70 -12.79 13.58
N GLU A 58 13.21 -12.06 12.58
CA GLU A 58 14.07 -11.18 11.76
C GLU A 58 14.76 -10.10 12.62
N TYR A 59 14.16 -9.74 13.76
CA TYR A 59 14.58 -8.64 14.63
C TYR A 59 15.22 -9.09 15.93
N ILE A 60 14.73 -10.19 16.50
CA ILE A 60 15.21 -10.74 17.79
C ILE A 60 15.64 -12.18 17.57
N ASN A 61 16.91 -12.49 17.81
CA ASN A 61 17.42 -13.84 17.65
C ASN A 61 17.07 -14.72 18.87
N VAL A 62 15.83 -15.24 18.87
CA VAL A 62 15.30 -16.16 19.87
C VAL A 62 14.90 -17.49 19.21
N GLU A 63 14.91 -18.58 19.98
CA GLU A 63 14.45 -19.87 19.48
C GLU A 63 12.93 -20.00 19.52
N THR A 64 12.37 -20.89 18.71
CA THR A 64 10.92 -21.10 18.62
C THR A 64 10.51 -22.43 19.21
N ALA A 65 9.35 -22.41 19.94
CA ALA A 65 8.65 -23.59 20.40
C ALA A 65 7.14 -23.39 20.17
N SER A 66 6.59 -24.00 19.13
CA SER A 66 5.20 -23.76 18.70
C SER A 66 4.13 -24.19 19.72
N ASP A 67 4.41 -25.07 20.68
CA ASP A 67 3.37 -25.66 21.51
C ASP A 67 3.54 -25.43 23.03
N SER A 68 4.53 -24.64 23.44
CA SER A 68 4.83 -24.41 24.87
C SER A 68 4.25 -23.09 25.39
N MET A 69 2.93 -22.88 25.22
CA MET A 69 2.25 -21.63 25.60
C MET A 69 2.34 -21.27 27.09
N SER A 70 2.77 -22.21 27.95
CA SER A 70 2.95 -22.02 29.41
C SER A 70 4.40 -21.88 29.86
N ALA A 71 5.37 -21.81 28.93
CA ALA A 71 6.79 -21.75 29.28
C ALA A 71 7.13 -20.47 30.05
N ASP A 72 7.98 -20.59 31.06
CA ASP A 72 8.71 -19.44 31.63
C ASP A 72 9.84 -19.01 30.67
N ASP A 73 10.33 -17.80 30.81
CA ASP A 73 11.32 -17.17 29.90
C ASP A 73 10.89 -17.24 28.43
N ALA A 74 9.66 -16.75 28.17
CA ALA A 74 9.05 -16.82 26.85
C ALA A 74 8.43 -15.51 26.38
N ILE A 75 8.43 -15.31 25.05
CA ILE A 75 7.55 -14.37 24.32
C ILE A 75 6.41 -15.21 23.73
N VAL A 76 5.18 -14.88 24.08
CA VAL A 76 4.00 -15.66 23.68
C VAL A 76 3.10 -14.80 22.78
N LEU A 77 2.77 -15.33 21.60
CA LEU A 77 1.84 -14.73 20.66
C LEU A 77 0.55 -15.55 20.61
N SER A 78 -0.57 -14.91 20.89
CA SER A 78 -1.88 -15.57 20.90
C SER A 78 -2.98 -14.68 20.34
N THR A 79 -4.09 -15.29 19.94
CA THR A 79 -5.31 -14.59 19.58
C THR A 79 -6.27 -14.56 20.76
N ASP A 80 -6.94 -13.42 20.99
CA ASP A 80 -8.00 -13.24 21.99
C ASP A 80 -9.24 -12.65 21.30
N PRO A 81 -10.24 -13.48 20.97
CA PRO A 81 -11.44 -13.01 20.25
C PRO A 81 -12.29 -12.01 21.03
N THR A 82 -12.02 -11.81 22.33
CA THR A 82 -12.69 -10.76 23.11
C THR A 82 -12.15 -9.37 22.82
N LEU A 83 -10.96 -9.28 22.21
CA LEU A 83 -10.39 -8.05 21.66
C LEU A 83 -10.94 -7.85 20.25
N GLY A 84 -11.41 -6.65 19.93
CA GLY A 84 -11.97 -6.37 18.60
C GLY A 84 -10.89 -6.16 17.55
N GLY A 85 -11.03 -6.76 16.35
CA GLY A 85 -10.24 -6.47 15.18
C GLY A 85 -8.73 -6.40 15.41
N GLU A 86 -8.12 -5.26 15.19
CA GLU A 86 -6.67 -5.00 15.35
C GLU A 86 -6.27 -4.52 16.77
N ALA A 87 -7.18 -4.62 17.76
CA ALA A 87 -6.86 -4.33 19.16
C ALA A 87 -5.86 -5.36 19.71
N PHE A 88 -5.03 -4.94 20.65
CA PHE A 88 -4.04 -5.80 21.29
C PHE A 88 -3.85 -5.49 22.77
N ARG A 89 -3.30 -6.48 23.47
CA ARG A 89 -2.76 -6.37 24.82
C ARG A 89 -1.33 -6.92 24.83
N LEU A 90 -0.38 -6.11 25.26
CA LEU A 90 1.00 -6.49 25.54
C LEU A 90 1.20 -6.47 27.05
N THR A 91 1.64 -7.58 27.65
CA THR A 91 1.98 -7.68 29.07
C THR A 91 3.43 -8.14 29.19
N VAL A 92 4.27 -7.33 29.82
CA VAL A 92 5.67 -7.64 30.12
C VAL A 92 5.78 -7.93 31.61
N LEU A 93 6.05 -9.20 31.95
CA LEU A 93 6.29 -9.71 33.30
C LEU A 93 7.78 -10.03 33.47
N PRO A 94 8.30 -10.25 34.70
CA PRO A 94 9.73 -10.50 34.91
C PRO A 94 10.34 -11.65 34.12
N GLN A 95 9.54 -12.69 33.82
CA GLN A 95 10.01 -13.89 33.11
C GLN A 95 9.18 -14.21 31.85
N ARG A 96 8.29 -13.30 31.42
CA ARG A 96 7.37 -13.61 30.35
C ARG A 96 6.85 -12.35 29.68
N ILE A 97 6.74 -12.41 28.37
CA ILE A 97 6.09 -11.38 27.55
C ILE A 97 4.89 -12.03 26.85
N GLU A 98 3.72 -11.47 27.03
CA GLU A 98 2.49 -11.96 26.41
C GLU A 98 1.94 -10.89 25.47
N ILE A 99 1.67 -11.30 24.23
CA ILE A 99 1.05 -10.47 23.20
C ILE A 99 -0.22 -11.17 22.73
N ALA A 100 -1.37 -10.62 23.08
CA ALA A 100 -2.67 -11.09 22.63
C ALA A 100 -3.32 -10.05 21.72
N GLY A 101 -3.92 -10.47 20.61
CA GLY A 101 -4.62 -9.60 19.69
C GLY A 101 -5.96 -10.16 19.22
N GLY A 102 -6.90 -9.29 18.83
CA GLY A 102 -8.21 -9.72 18.32
C GLY A 102 -8.15 -10.42 16.97
N SER A 103 -7.04 -10.27 16.27
CA SER A 103 -6.74 -10.89 14.98
C SER A 103 -5.22 -10.96 14.78
N TYR A 104 -4.77 -11.53 13.64
CA TYR A 104 -3.37 -11.44 13.21
C TYR A 104 -2.84 -10.01 13.28
N GLY A 105 -3.60 -9.02 12.76
CA GLY A 105 -3.23 -7.61 12.79
C GLY A 105 -3.14 -7.05 14.20
N GLY A 106 -3.99 -7.49 15.13
CA GLY A 106 -3.90 -7.12 16.53
C GLY A 106 -2.61 -7.63 17.19
N VAL A 107 -2.27 -8.91 16.97
CA VAL A 107 -0.99 -9.47 17.48
C VAL A 107 0.20 -8.77 16.84
N PHE A 108 0.15 -8.45 15.52
CA PHE A 108 1.18 -7.68 14.83
C PHE A 108 1.38 -6.30 15.48
N ASN A 109 0.30 -5.57 15.77
CA ASN A 109 0.37 -4.27 16.44
C ASN A 109 1.01 -4.41 17.84
N GLY A 110 0.70 -5.48 18.56
CA GLY A 110 1.33 -5.81 19.85
C GLY A 110 2.84 -6.08 19.72
N VAL A 111 3.27 -6.77 18.64
CA VAL A 111 4.70 -6.96 18.33
C VAL A 111 5.38 -5.63 18.03
N GLN A 112 4.73 -4.72 17.29
CA GLN A 112 5.25 -3.37 17.05
C GLN A 112 5.34 -2.57 18.37
N ALA A 113 4.39 -2.76 19.28
CA ALA A 113 4.47 -2.15 20.62
C ALA A 113 5.65 -2.70 21.43
N LEU A 114 5.93 -4.00 21.36
CA LEU A 114 7.13 -4.60 21.98
C LEU A 114 8.41 -4.00 21.39
N PHE A 115 8.51 -3.86 20.06
CA PHE A 115 9.70 -3.29 19.42
C PHE A 115 10.01 -1.87 19.89
N ARG A 116 8.98 -1.07 20.21
CA ARG A 116 9.13 0.29 20.76
C ARG A 116 9.66 0.33 22.19
N LEU A 117 9.56 -0.77 22.93
CA LEU A 117 10.14 -0.90 24.28
C LEU A 117 11.60 -1.35 24.24
N LEU A 118 12.07 -1.84 23.09
CA LEU A 118 13.43 -2.32 22.87
C LEU A 118 14.37 -1.20 22.44
N PRO A 119 15.70 -1.39 22.57
CA PRO A 119 16.68 -0.44 22.06
C PRO A 119 16.54 -0.20 20.55
N ALA A 120 16.93 0.99 20.07
CA ALA A 120 16.76 1.38 18.67
C ALA A 120 17.50 0.46 17.68
N GLU A 121 18.50 -0.25 18.12
CA GLU A 121 19.27 -1.26 17.36
C GLU A 121 18.38 -2.38 16.84
N ILE A 122 17.17 -2.59 17.42
CA ILE A 122 16.18 -3.55 16.92
C ILE A 122 15.85 -3.28 15.44
N TYR A 123 15.75 -2.01 15.03
CA TYR A 123 15.39 -1.65 13.65
C TYR A 123 16.50 -1.90 12.63
N ALA A 124 17.72 -2.14 13.08
CA ALA A 124 18.81 -2.65 12.25
C ALA A 124 18.76 -4.19 12.09
N LYS A 125 17.70 -4.86 12.57
CA LYS A 125 17.56 -6.32 12.62
C LYS A 125 18.71 -7.01 13.36
N ASN A 126 19.22 -6.35 14.38
CA ASN A 126 20.34 -6.83 15.21
C ASN A 126 20.14 -6.40 16.67
N CYS A 127 19.06 -6.91 17.29
CA CYS A 127 18.81 -6.62 18.70
C CYS A 127 19.91 -7.26 19.55
N PRO A 128 20.69 -6.46 20.33
CA PRO A 128 21.71 -7.01 21.18
C PRO A 128 21.06 -7.79 22.34
N LEU A 129 21.42 -9.08 22.46
CA LEU A 129 20.98 -9.92 23.57
C LEU A 129 22.13 -10.15 24.58
N PRO A 130 21.89 -10.17 25.88
CA PRO A 130 20.59 -9.96 26.53
C PRO A 130 20.17 -8.48 26.56
N VAL A 131 18.86 -8.23 26.53
CA VAL A 131 18.26 -6.92 26.69
C VAL A 131 17.24 -6.94 27.82
N GLU A 132 17.12 -5.85 28.57
CA GLU A 132 16.15 -5.69 29.66
C GLU A 132 15.15 -4.60 29.29
N ILE A 133 13.87 -4.88 29.51
CA ILE A 133 12.76 -3.95 29.36
C ILE A 133 11.92 -3.89 30.62
N ALA A 134 11.40 -2.71 30.96
CA ALA A 134 10.58 -2.51 32.14
C ALA A 134 9.29 -3.34 32.08
N CYS A 135 8.89 -3.93 33.18
CA CYS A 135 7.58 -4.60 33.27
C CYS A 135 6.47 -3.58 33.05
N THR A 136 5.62 -3.88 32.08
CA THR A 136 4.57 -2.96 31.64
C THR A 136 3.37 -3.72 31.10
N LYS A 137 2.21 -3.04 31.08
CA LYS A 137 1.03 -3.48 30.34
C LYS A 137 0.60 -2.38 29.38
N VAL A 138 0.39 -2.73 28.14
CA VAL A 138 -0.11 -1.85 27.08
C VAL A 138 -1.39 -2.45 26.52
N GLU A 139 -2.44 -1.65 26.44
CA GLU A 139 -3.69 -1.99 25.75
C GLU A 139 -3.99 -0.88 24.76
N ASP A 140 -4.16 -1.24 23.49
CA ASP A 140 -4.40 -0.26 22.44
C ASP A 140 -5.18 -0.87 21.26
N ALA A 141 -5.76 0.00 20.44
CA ALA A 141 -6.45 -0.34 19.21
C ALA A 141 -6.32 0.80 18.20
N PRO A 142 -6.13 0.52 16.92
CA PRO A 142 -6.17 1.56 15.91
C PRO A 142 -7.53 2.26 15.89
N ARG A 143 -7.51 3.60 15.85
CA ARG A 143 -8.73 4.41 15.76
C ARG A 143 -9.48 4.23 14.44
N PHE A 144 -8.73 4.01 13.34
CA PHE A 144 -9.27 3.84 11.99
C PHE A 144 -8.92 2.47 11.46
N PRO A 145 -9.88 1.73 10.86
CA PRO A 145 -9.62 0.43 10.24
C PRO A 145 -8.80 0.54 8.96
N TYR A 146 -8.93 1.64 8.22
CA TYR A 146 -8.16 1.96 7.02
C TYR A 146 -7.07 2.98 7.36
N ARG A 147 -5.82 2.62 7.18
CA ARG A 147 -4.65 3.49 7.36
C ARG A 147 -3.72 3.28 6.18
N GLY A 148 -4.00 4.04 5.11
CA GLY A 148 -3.36 3.86 3.81
C GLY A 148 -2.23 4.83 3.53
N MET A 149 -1.32 4.40 2.68
CA MET A 149 -0.31 5.22 2.04
C MET A 149 -0.16 4.78 0.58
N MET A 150 -0.03 5.74 -0.32
CA MET A 150 0.19 5.51 -1.74
C MET A 150 1.69 5.51 -2.07
N LEU A 151 2.09 4.67 -3.01
CA LEU A 151 3.42 4.70 -3.62
C LEU A 151 3.28 4.68 -5.14
N ASP A 152 3.71 5.76 -5.78
CA ASP A 152 3.75 5.87 -7.24
C ASP A 152 5.07 5.27 -7.77
N VAL A 153 4.95 4.10 -8.38
CA VAL A 153 6.05 3.41 -9.05
C VAL A 153 5.99 3.57 -10.57
N ALA A 154 4.89 4.14 -11.09
CA ALA A 154 4.69 4.38 -12.51
C ALA A 154 5.54 5.55 -13.00
N ARG A 155 5.46 6.71 -12.34
CA ARG A 155 6.27 7.89 -12.70
C ARG A 155 7.74 7.69 -12.29
N THR A 156 7.98 7.02 -11.17
CA THR A 156 9.33 6.73 -10.68
C THR A 156 9.48 5.25 -10.37
N TRP A 157 10.27 4.55 -11.17
CA TRP A 157 10.51 3.12 -10.96
C TRP A 157 11.24 2.85 -9.64
N ILE A 158 10.67 1.96 -8.85
CA ILE A 158 11.24 1.46 -7.60
C ILE A 158 11.24 -0.08 -7.68
N ASP A 159 12.38 -0.70 -7.51
CA ASP A 159 12.50 -2.16 -7.53
C ASP A 159 11.81 -2.85 -6.33
N ALA A 160 11.65 -4.15 -6.41
CA ALA A 160 11.02 -4.93 -5.36
C ALA A 160 11.72 -4.81 -4.00
N ALA A 161 13.04 -4.58 -3.98
CA ALA A 161 13.79 -4.37 -2.73
C ALA A 161 13.44 -3.00 -2.11
N GLY A 162 13.29 -1.97 -2.94
CA GLY A 162 12.82 -0.64 -2.50
C GLY A 162 11.41 -0.70 -1.93
N VAL A 163 10.49 -1.39 -2.62
CA VAL A 163 9.10 -1.58 -2.13
C VAL A 163 9.07 -2.33 -0.80
N LYS A 164 9.90 -3.36 -0.61
CA LYS A 164 10.00 -4.06 0.68
C LYS A 164 10.47 -3.13 1.81
N ARG A 165 11.47 -2.28 1.55
CA ARG A 165 11.90 -1.27 2.54
C ARG A 165 10.78 -0.30 2.88
N TYR A 166 9.99 0.11 1.88
CA TYR A 166 8.82 0.96 2.10
C TYR A 166 7.76 0.26 2.95
N ILE A 167 7.46 -1.01 2.67
CA ILE A 167 6.55 -1.85 3.46
C ILE A 167 7.03 -1.97 4.92
N ASP A 168 8.35 -2.16 5.17
CA ASP A 168 8.90 -2.20 6.53
C ASP A 168 8.65 -0.87 7.27
N LEU A 169 8.85 0.28 6.62
CA LEU A 169 8.57 1.60 7.20
C LEU A 169 7.08 1.78 7.49
N LEU A 170 6.21 1.42 6.56
CA LEU A 170 4.76 1.52 6.73
C LEU A 170 4.29 0.68 7.93
N SER A 171 4.80 -0.55 8.06
CA SER A 171 4.45 -1.45 9.15
C SER A 171 4.85 -0.88 10.51
N TYR A 172 6.03 -0.25 10.60
CA TYR A 172 6.48 0.46 11.79
C TYR A 172 5.55 1.59 12.22
N HIS A 173 4.99 2.32 11.25
CA HIS A 173 4.05 3.41 11.48
C HIS A 173 2.59 2.96 11.66
N GLY A 174 2.32 1.65 11.66
CA GLY A 174 0.97 1.11 11.84
C GLY A 174 0.06 1.30 10.65
N ILE A 175 0.61 1.58 9.46
CA ILE A 175 -0.12 1.61 8.19
C ILE A 175 -0.46 0.17 7.80
N ASN A 176 -1.69 -0.08 7.35
CA ASN A 176 -2.16 -1.42 6.99
C ASN A 176 -2.62 -1.55 5.52
N LYS A 177 -2.56 -0.47 4.75
CA LYS A 177 -2.88 -0.48 3.31
C LYS A 177 -1.78 0.22 2.52
N LEU A 178 -1.24 -0.47 1.52
CA LEU A 178 -0.35 0.11 0.52
C LEU A 178 -1.11 0.23 -0.80
N HIS A 179 -1.48 1.45 -1.17
CA HIS A 179 -2.00 1.75 -2.49
C HIS A 179 -0.82 1.85 -3.46
N LEU A 180 -0.74 0.91 -4.39
CA LEU A 180 0.39 0.80 -5.30
C LEU A 180 -0.04 1.21 -6.72
N HIS A 181 0.41 2.38 -7.14
CA HIS A 181 0.09 2.99 -8.43
C HIS A 181 1.01 2.41 -9.51
N LEU A 182 0.47 1.47 -10.30
CA LEU A 182 1.23 0.58 -11.18
C LEU A 182 1.27 1.03 -12.63
N SER A 183 0.38 1.92 -13.06
CA SER A 183 0.36 2.46 -14.42
C SER A 183 0.03 3.94 -14.44
N ASP A 184 0.65 4.65 -15.37
CA ASP A 184 0.43 6.05 -15.67
C ASP A 184 1.04 6.40 -17.02
N ASP A 185 1.01 7.67 -17.42
CA ASP A 185 1.60 8.19 -18.64
C ASP A 185 3.08 7.81 -18.85
N GLU A 186 3.80 7.56 -17.77
CA GLU A 186 5.26 7.37 -17.77
C GLU A 186 5.71 5.91 -17.73
N GLY A 187 4.82 4.98 -17.38
CA GLY A 187 5.22 3.58 -17.28
C GLY A 187 4.13 2.63 -16.85
N TRP A 188 4.27 1.41 -17.29
CA TRP A 188 3.45 0.25 -16.91
C TRP A 188 4.30 -0.71 -16.09
N ARG A 189 3.91 -1.02 -14.84
CA ARG A 189 4.80 -1.66 -13.87
C ARG A 189 4.42 -3.07 -13.44
N ILE A 190 3.36 -3.65 -14.02
CA ILE A 190 2.94 -5.02 -13.67
C ILE A 190 2.81 -5.91 -14.90
N GLU A 191 3.40 -7.09 -14.85
CA GLU A 191 3.29 -8.09 -15.90
C GLU A 191 1.84 -8.52 -16.11
N ILE A 192 1.38 -8.42 -17.36
CA ILE A 192 0.12 -8.98 -17.86
C ILE A 192 0.52 -10.04 -18.89
N ARG A 193 0.30 -11.32 -18.58
CA ARG A 193 0.81 -12.43 -19.38
C ARG A 193 0.12 -12.56 -20.73
N SER A 194 -1.15 -12.18 -20.79
CA SER A 194 -1.90 -12.10 -22.05
C SER A 194 -1.44 -10.96 -22.97
N HIS A 195 -0.80 -9.93 -22.39
CA HIS A 195 -0.34 -8.73 -23.09
C HIS A 195 1.08 -8.35 -22.64
N PRO A 196 2.11 -9.16 -22.99
CA PRO A 196 3.49 -8.96 -22.50
C PRO A 196 4.11 -7.63 -22.97
N GLU A 197 3.67 -7.09 -24.10
CA GLU A 197 4.09 -5.81 -24.66
C GLU A 197 3.84 -4.63 -23.71
N LEU A 198 2.85 -4.73 -22.82
CA LEU A 198 2.59 -3.71 -21.79
C LEU A 198 3.80 -3.49 -20.88
N THR A 199 4.55 -4.54 -20.57
CA THR A 199 5.75 -4.44 -19.74
C THR A 199 7.03 -4.43 -20.53
N GLU A 200 7.15 -5.24 -21.60
CA GLU A 200 8.36 -5.31 -22.42
C GLU A 200 8.67 -3.96 -23.09
N ILE A 201 7.63 -3.23 -23.50
CA ILE A 201 7.71 -1.89 -24.10
C ILE A 201 7.33 -0.84 -23.08
N GLY A 202 6.11 -0.90 -22.54
CA GLY A 202 5.54 0.11 -21.64
C GLY A 202 6.20 0.16 -20.28
N GLY A 203 6.95 -0.88 -19.86
CA GLY A 203 7.79 -0.85 -18.67
C GLY A 203 8.96 0.15 -18.74
N PHE A 204 9.22 0.73 -19.92
CA PHE A 204 10.38 1.60 -20.14
C PHE A 204 10.00 2.85 -20.92
N ARG A 205 10.66 3.97 -20.63
CA ARG A 205 10.55 5.24 -21.34
C ARG A 205 11.91 5.79 -21.74
N GLY A 206 11.94 6.72 -22.69
CA GLY A 206 13.17 7.32 -23.20
C GLY A 206 14.04 6.37 -24.03
N GLY A 207 15.17 6.87 -24.54
CA GLY A 207 15.97 6.13 -25.50
C GLY A 207 15.17 5.80 -26.77
N ASP A 208 15.20 4.53 -27.16
CA ASP A 208 14.46 4.02 -28.34
C ASP A 208 13.01 3.61 -28.02
N SER A 209 12.54 3.77 -26.77
CA SER A 209 11.17 3.44 -26.39
C SER A 209 10.17 4.37 -27.10
N PRO A 210 9.01 3.85 -27.56
CA PRO A 210 7.90 4.69 -28.05
C PRO A 210 7.29 5.56 -26.94
N VAL A 211 7.49 5.19 -25.66
CA VAL A 211 7.04 5.97 -24.50
C VAL A 211 7.97 7.14 -24.28
N ARG A 212 7.49 8.34 -24.57
CA ARG A 212 8.26 9.58 -24.41
C ARG A 212 8.10 10.12 -22.99
N PRO A 213 9.21 10.44 -22.28
CA PRO A 213 9.15 10.90 -20.90
C PRO A 213 8.61 12.33 -20.79
N VAL A 214 7.76 12.60 -19.78
CA VAL A 214 7.53 13.94 -19.22
C VAL A 214 8.62 14.24 -18.19
N TYR A 215 8.93 13.24 -17.38
CA TYR A 215 9.95 13.33 -16.35
C TYR A 215 11.21 12.55 -16.75
N GLY A 216 12.37 13.16 -16.55
CA GLY A 216 13.66 12.54 -16.82
C GLY A 216 14.23 12.87 -18.19
N LYS A 217 15.16 12.04 -18.67
CA LYS A 217 15.91 12.26 -19.90
C LYS A 217 15.29 11.50 -21.08
N TRP A 218 15.35 12.11 -22.24
CA TRP A 218 14.78 11.56 -23.47
C TRP A 218 15.72 10.53 -24.14
N ASP A 219 17.01 10.67 -23.94
CA ASP A 219 18.09 9.87 -24.55
C ASP A 219 18.50 8.66 -23.70
N GLU A 220 18.00 8.56 -22.47
CA GLU A 220 18.28 7.43 -21.57
C GLU A 220 17.05 6.54 -21.42
N LYS A 221 17.22 5.23 -21.63
CA LYS A 221 16.18 4.25 -21.33
C LYS A 221 16.06 4.11 -19.79
N TYR A 222 14.87 4.37 -19.26
CA TYR A 222 14.56 4.32 -17.84
C TYR A 222 13.28 3.53 -17.58
N GLY A 223 13.29 2.68 -16.54
CA GLY A 223 12.10 1.96 -16.10
C GLY A 223 12.44 0.57 -15.57
N GLY A 224 11.41 -0.23 -15.51
CA GLY A 224 11.37 -1.60 -15.04
C GLY A 224 9.92 -1.99 -14.76
N TYR A 225 9.71 -3.23 -14.38
CA TYR A 225 8.39 -3.75 -14.01
C TYR A 225 8.52 -4.91 -13.05
N TYR A 226 7.44 -5.27 -12.38
CA TYR A 226 7.36 -6.46 -11.54
C TYR A 226 6.75 -7.60 -12.35
N THR A 227 7.41 -8.74 -12.35
CA THR A 227 6.77 -9.99 -12.78
C THR A 227 5.64 -10.35 -11.81
N GLN A 228 4.67 -11.14 -12.25
CA GLN A 228 3.62 -11.61 -11.33
C GLN A 228 4.19 -12.41 -10.16
N ASP A 229 5.30 -13.12 -10.36
CA ASP A 229 5.95 -13.89 -9.29
C ASP A 229 6.65 -12.99 -8.26
N GLU A 230 7.31 -11.92 -8.71
CA GLU A 230 7.82 -10.88 -7.80
C GLU A 230 6.69 -10.19 -7.04
N MET A 231 5.59 -9.87 -7.73
CA MET A 231 4.42 -9.25 -7.08
C MET A 231 3.79 -10.19 -6.05
N ARG A 232 3.64 -11.48 -6.33
CA ARG A 232 3.23 -12.49 -5.32
C ARG A 232 4.17 -12.51 -4.12
N GLY A 233 5.47 -12.33 -4.36
CA GLY A 233 6.47 -12.19 -3.31
C GLY A 233 6.26 -10.94 -2.45
N LEU A 234 5.97 -9.79 -3.07
CA LEU A 234 5.65 -8.53 -2.39
C LEU A 234 4.36 -8.63 -1.58
N ILE A 235 3.30 -9.23 -2.16
CA ILE A 235 2.02 -9.44 -1.48
C ILE A 235 2.21 -10.29 -0.21
N ARG A 236 2.93 -11.42 -0.29
CA ARG A 236 3.23 -12.24 0.91
C ARG A 236 4.06 -11.48 1.94
N TYR A 237 5.04 -10.70 1.49
CA TYR A 237 5.91 -9.89 2.36
C TYR A 237 5.10 -8.83 3.11
N ALA A 238 4.19 -8.15 2.42
CA ALA A 238 3.28 -7.15 2.99
C ALA A 238 2.28 -7.80 3.97
N ALA A 239 1.67 -8.92 3.59
CA ALA A 239 0.71 -9.64 4.43
C ALA A 239 1.31 -10.09 5.76
N ALA A 240 2.57 -10.57 5.76
CA ALA A 240 3.29 -10.92 6.98
C ALA A 240 3.53 -9.70 7.91
N ARG A 241 3.39 -8.48 7.38
CA ARG A 241 3.52 -7.19 8.09
C ARG A 241 2.19 -6.48 8.31
N ASN A 242 1.09 -7.23 8.20
CA ASN A 242 -0.28 -6.71 8.32
C ASN A 242 -0.59 -5.58 7.32
N ILE A 243 -0.01 -5.64 6.13
CA ILE A 243 -0.26 -4.67 5.05
C ILE A 243 -0.90 -5.39 3.87
N GLU A 244 -2.05 -4.89 3.43
CA GLU A 244 -2.69 -5.26 2.18
C GLU A 244 -2.23 -4.33 1.07
N ILE A 245 -1.85 -4.88 -0.09
CA ILE A 245 -1.55 -4.10 -1.29
C ILE A 245 -2.83 -3.95 -2.11
N ILE A 246 -3.24 -2.70 -2.33
CA ILE A 246 -4.33 -2.32 -3.23
C ILE A 246 -3.69 -1.84 -4.53
N PRO A 247 -3.78 -2.59 -5.65
CA PRO A 247 -3.19 -2.17 -6.90
C PRO A 247 -4.03 -1.11 -7.59
N GLU A 248 -3.38 -0.23 -8.33
CA GLU A 248 -4.03 0.72 -9.22
C GLU A 248 -3.53 0.57 -10.65
N ILE A 249 -4.48 0.53 -11.59
CA ILE A 249 -4.30 0.81 -13.00
C ILE A 249 -5.13 2.04 -13.32
N ASP A 250 -4.47 3.12 -13.63
CA ASP A 250 -5.11 4.43 -13.80
C ASP A 250 -5.80 4.54 -15.16
N LEU A 251 -7.10 4.82 -15.12
CA LEU A 251 -8.04 4.80 -16.23
C LEU A 251 -9.16 5.84 -16.02
N PRO A 252 -9.79 6.37 -17.06
CA PRO A 252 -9.43 6.28 -18.47
C PRO A 252 -8.39 7.32 -18.90
N GLY A 253 -8.05 8.26 -18.01
CA GLY A 253 -6.94 9.22 -18.15
C GLY A 253 -5.59 8.54 -17.96
N HIS A 254 -4.53 9.30 -17.80
CA HIS A 254 -3.18 8.82 -17.47
C HIS A 254 -2.70 7.57 -18.24
N SER A 255 -3.21 7.42 -19.48
CA SER A 255 -3.07 6.19 -20.27
C SER A 255 -2.17 6.38 -21.50
N ARG A 256 -1.33 7.43 -21.54
CA ARG A 256 -0.43 7.68 -22.66
C ARG A 256 0.60 6.58 -22.83
N ASN A 257 1.07 5.97 -21.75
CA ASN A 257 2.00 4.86 -21.82
C ASN A 257 1.38 3.70 -22.60
N ILE A 258 0.23 3.20 -22.16
CA ILE A 258 -0.47 2.10 -22.83
C ILE A 258 -0.88 2.51 -24.26
N ALA A 259 -1.28 3.75 -24.47
CA ALA A 259 -1.62 4.25 -25.80
C ALA A 259 -0.39 4.40 -26.75
N SER A 260 0.82 4.38 -26.22
CA SER A 260 2.05 4.29 -27.03
C SER A 260 2.36 2.86 -27.45
N VAL A 261 1.87 1.86 -26.70
CA VAL A 261 1.97 0.43 -27.00
C VAL A 261 0.77 -0.03 -27.84
N HIS A 262 -0.42 0.41 -27.49
CA HIS A 262 -1.72 0.11 -28.11
C HIS A 262 -2.37 1.39 -28.62
N PRO A 263 -1.90 1.96 -29.75
CA PRO A 263 -2.42 3.25 -30.25
C PRO A 263 -3.91 3.18 -30.64
N GLU A 264 -4.45 2.00 -30.87
CA GLU A 264 -5.86 1.74 -31.16
C GLU A 264 -6.81 2.06 -30.01
N ILE A 265 -6.34 2.17 -28.77
CA ILE A 265 -7.22 2.53 -27.65
C ILE A 265 -7.69 3.98 -27.71
N ARG A 266 -6.95 4.83 -28.44
CA ARG A 266 -7.20 6.27 -28.53
C ARG A 266 -8.46 6.61 -29.31
N CYS A 267 -8.97 7.79 -29.03
CA CYS A 267 -10.00 8.42 -29.85
C CYS A 267 -9.54 8.64 -31.30
N ASN A 268 -10.44 8.41 -32.25
CA ASN A 268 -10.16 8.50 -33.67
C ASN A 268 -10.34 9.92 -34.20
N TYR A 269 -9.35 10.80 -33.95
CA TYR A 269 -9.24 12.11 -34.60
C TYR A 269 -7.77 12.52 -34.73
N PRO A 270 -7.42 13.34 -35.75
CA PRO A 270 -6.05 13.81 -35.87
C PRO A 270 -5.62 14.65 -34.68
N PRO A 271 -4.40 14.46 -34.14
CA PRO A 271 -3.87 15.36 -33.12
C PRO A 271 -3.70 16.77 -33.75
N ASP A 272 -4.24 17.80 -33.08
CA ASP A 272 -4.11 19.20 -33.56
C ASP A 272 -2.69 19.72 -33.49
N THR A 273 -1.95 19.22 -32.56
CA THR A 273 -0.57 19.56 -32.35
C THR A 273 0.13 18.30 -31.86
N VAL A 274 0.88 17.68 -32.73
CA VAL A 274 2.09 16.99 -32.24
C VAL A 274 2.90 18.12 -31.62
N SER A 275 3.14 18.12 -30.31
CA SER A 275 4.05 19.09 -29.73
C SER A 275 5.35 19.07 -30.49
N THR A 276 6.08 20.17 -30.55
CA THR A 276 7.36 20.30 -31.28
C THR A 276 8.38 19.22 -30.92
N ASN A 277 8.13 18.48 -29.82
CA ASN A 277 8.92 17.36 -29.32
C ASN A 277 8.33 15.98 -29.64
N GLY A 278 7.27 15.87 -30.43
CA GLY A 278 6.66 14.59 -30.81
C GLY A 278 5.76 13.97 -29.76
N TYR A 279 5.32 14.73 -28.76
CA TYR A 279 4.50 14.28 -27.67
C TYR A 279 3.01 14.23 -28.07
N ASP A 280 2.38 13.08 -27.93
CA ASP A 280 0.93 12.93 -28.14
C ASP A 280 0.20 13.07 -26.80
N TYR A 281 -0.57 14.13 -26.65
CA TYR A 281 -1.34 14.42 -25.43
C TYR A 281 -2.64 13.63 -25.32
N ARG A 282 -2.99 12.81 -26.32
CA ARG A 282 -4.16 11.95 -26.26
C ARG A 282 -3.88 10.78 -25.32
N SER A 283 -4.21 10.92 -24.05
CA SER A 283 -3.93 9.94 -23.02
C SER A 283 -5.16 9.16 -22.55
N ALA A 284 -6.38 9.55 -22.98
CA ALA A 284 -7.59 8.89 -22.53
C ALA A 284 -8.05 7.79 -23.52
N TRP A 285 -8.62 6.72 -22.95
CA TRP A 285 -9.26 5.66 -23.71
C TRP A 285 -10.51 6.18 -24.46
N CYS A 286 -10.72 5.69 -25.67
CA CYS A 286 -11.95 5.95 -26.41
C CYS A 286 -13.10 5.13 -25.82
N VAL A 287 -14.06 5.80 -25.21
CA VAL A 287 -15.22 5.18 -24.50
C VAL A 287 -16.17 4.49 -25.50
N ALA A 288 -16.21 4.95 -26.74
CA ALA A 288 -17.10 4.41 -27.74
C ALA A 288 -16.61 3.11 -28.39
N ARG A 289 -15.39 2.68 -28.15
CA ARG A 289 -14.77 1.52 -28.77
C ARG A 289 -14.91 0.28 -27.89
N GLU A 290 -15.71 -0.69 -28.31
CA GLU A 290 -15.99 -1.89 -27.55
C GLU A 290 -14.76 -2.80 -27.38
N GLU A 291 -13.84 -2.82 -28.35
CA GLU A 291 -12.59 -3.60 -28.29
C GLU A 291 -11.70 -3.18 -27.11
N ASN A 292 -11.79 -1.92 -26.68
CA ASN A 292 -11.07 -1.42 -25.52
C ASN A 292 -11.48 -2.14 -24.24
N TYR A 293 -12.76 -2.46 -24.11
CA TYR A 293 -13.26 -3.15 -22.91
C TYR A 293 -12.88 -4.63 -22.89
N ALA A 294 -12.62 -5.24 -24.04
CA ALA A 294 -12.07 -6.60 -24.10
C ALA A 294 -10.64 -6.64 -23.58
N LEU A 295 -9.78 -5.70 -24.05
CA LEU A 295 -8.40 -5.55 -23.56
C LEU A 295 -8.37 -5.25 -22.04
N LEU A 296 -9.26 -4.35 -21.58
CA LEU A 296 -9.35 -4.04 -20.14
C LEU A 296 -9.85 -5.23 -19.31
N ALA A 297 -10.74 -6.06 -19.85
CA ALA A 297 -11.20 -7.26 -19.18
C ALA A 297 -10.07 -8.29 -18.99
N ASP A 298 -9.19 -8.47 -19.99
CA ASP A 298 -8.02 -9.33 -19.87
C ASP A 298 -7.06 -8.80 -18.81
N ILE A 299 -6.72 -7.51 -18.86
CA ILE A 299 -5.82 -6.84 -17.90
C ILE A 299 -6.37 -6.96 -16.47
N LEU A 300 -7.60 -6.50 -16.25
CA LEU A 300 -8.21 -6.49 -14.92
C LEU A 300 -8.49 -7.92 -14.41
N GLY A 301 -8.78 -8.86 -15.29
CA GLY A 301 -8.94 -10.27 -14.94
C GLY A 301 -7.67 -10.87 -14.34
N GLU A 302 -6.50 -10.61 -14.95
CA GLU A 302 -5.21 -11.07 -14.40
C GLU A 302 -4.87 -10.38 -13.08
N LEU A 303 -5.13 -9.08 -12.94
CA LEU A 303 -4.94 -8.36 -11.68
C LEU A 303 -5.84 -8.89 -10.57
N CYS A 304 -7.11 -9.12 -10.84
CA CYS A 304 -8.05 -9.69 -9.88
C CYS A 304 -7.61 -11.06 -9.37
N ALA A 305 -7.03 -11.89 -10.25
CA ALA A 305 -6.48 -13.20 -9.88
C ALA A 305 -5.16 -13.09 -9.07
N LEU A 306 -4.36 -12.04 -9.31
CA LEU A 306 -3.07 -11.84 -8.68
C LEU A 306 -3.18 -11.24 -7.28
N PHE A 307 -4.06 -10.23 -7.09
CA PHE A 307 -4.18 -9.50 -5.84
C PHE A 307 -5.32 -10.02 -4.97
N PRO A 308 -5.05 -10.36 -3.70
CA PRO A 308 -6.10 -10.81 -2.77
C PRO A 308 -7.02 -9.67 -2.32
N SER A 309 -6.62 -8.40 -2.50
CA SER A 309 -7.43 -7.24 -2.12
C SER A 309 -8.85 -7.31 -2.65
N GLU A 310 -9.82 -6.91 -1.83
CA GLU A 310 -11.21 -6.74 -2.24
C GLU A 310 -11.35 -5.64 -3.30
N TYR A 311 -10.48 -4.64 -3.26
CA TYR A 311 -10.49 -3.48 -4.14
C TYR A 311 -9.36 -3.52 -5.16
N ILE A 312 -9.69 -3.16 -6.40
CA ILE A 312 -8.74 -2.79 -7.47
C ILE A 312 -9.04 -1.32 -7.79
N HIS A 313 -8.04 -0.46 -7.65
CA HIS A 313 -8.19 0.96 -7.97
C HIS A 313 -8.06 1.14 -9.49
N VAL A 314 -9.01 1.87 -10.07
CA VAL A 314 -9.11 2.08 -11.54
C VAL A 314 -9.03 3.56 -11.93
N GLY A 315 -8.44 4.38 -11.08
CA GLY A 315 -8.18 5.80 -11.38
C GLY A 315 -9.42 6.68 -11.39
N GLY A 316 -9.63 7.39 -12.49
CA GLY A 316 -10.76 8.30 -12.69
C GLY A 316 -10.47 9.75 -12.38
N ASP A 317 -9.19 10.13 -12.42
CA ASP A 317 -8.73 11.49 -12.21
C ASP A 317 -8.27 12.16 -13.53
N GLU A 318 -8.33 13.47 -13.53
CA GLU A 318 -7.74 14.39 -14.52
C GLU A 318 -8.03 14.04 -16.00
N VAL A 319 -9.20 13.47 -16.29
CA VAL A 319 -9.57 13.06 -17.65
C VAL A 319 -9.75 14.27 -18.57
N ASP A 320 -8.97 14.34 -19.65
CA ASP A 320 -9.12 15.39 -20.64
C ASP A 320 -10.35 15.16 -21.55
N MET A 321 -11.46 15.79 -21.20
CA MET A 321 -12.72 15.71 -21.93
C MET A 321 -12.63 16.24 -23.38
N THR A 322 -11.61 17.03 -23.71
CA THR A 322 -11.38 17.54 -25.07
C THR A 322 -11.25 16.41 -26.07
N GLN A 323 -10.66 15.29 -25.67
CA GLN A 323 -10.47 14.12 -26.52
C GLN A 323 -11.82 13.51 -26.94
N TRP A 324 -12.75 13.35 -26.01
CA TRP A 324 -14.08 12.79 -26.26
C TRP A 324 -14.98 13.78 -27.02
N ASN A 325 -14.86 15.07 -26.72
CA ASN A 325 -15.60 16.12 -27.42
C ASN A 325 -15.25 16.20 -28.90
N ARG A 326 -14.04 15.81 -29.27
CA ARG A 326 -13.54 15.85 -30.67
C ARG A 326 -13.68 14.51 -31.39
N CYS A 327 -13.91 13.44 -30.66
CA CYS A 327 -14.01 12.09 -31.20
C CYS A 327 -15.38 11.86 -31.85
N PRO A 328 -15.48 11.59 -33.17
CA PRO A 328 -16.76 11.33 -33.83
C PRO A 328 -17.51 10.16 -33.22
N ASP A 329 -16.80 9.09 -32.81
CA ASP A 329 -17.39 7.88 -32.24
C ASP A 329 -17.99 8.15 -30.86
N CYS A 330 -17.25 8.91 -30.00
CA CYS A 330 -17.76 9.35 -28.69
C CYS A 330 -18.96 10.27 -28.84
N GLN A 331 -18.93 11.22 -29.77
CA GLN A 331 -20.09 12.11 -30.05
C GLN A 331 -21.29 11.32 -30.56
N ALA A 332 -21.09 10.33 -31.41
CA ALA A 332 -22.17 9.46 -31.87
C ALA A 332 -22.73 8.60 -30.71
N LEU A 333 -21.89 8.12 -29.78
CA LEU A 333 -22.32 7.43 -28.58
C LEU A 333 -23.16 8.33 -27.67
N MET A 334 -22.70 9.56 -27.41
CA MET A 334 -23.43 10.56 -26.63
C MET A 334 -24.80 10.83 -27.23
N SER A 335 -24.86 11.06 -28.55
CA SER A 335 -26.13 11.31 -29.27
C SER A 335 -27.09 10.14 -29.16
N ARG A 336 -26.63 8.89 -29.35
CA ARG A 336 -27.46 7.68 -29.22
C ARG A 336 -28.01 7.48 -27.81
N ARG A 337 -27.27 7.92 -26.78
CA ARG A 337 -27.65 7.80 -25.37
C ARG A 337 -28.31 9.05 -24.79
N GLY A 338 -28.50 10.11 -25.58
CA GLY A 338 -29.08 11.37 -25.13
C GLY A 338 -28.22 12.11 -24.10
N MET A 339 -26.90 11.89 -24.13
CA MET A 339 -25.96 12.56 -23.24
C MET A 339 -25.59 13.94 -23.78
N THR A 340 -25.63 14.96 -22.96
CA THR A 340 -25.27 16.35 -23.30
C THR A 340 -23.97 16.79 -22.62
N ASP A 341 -23.54 16.08 -21.59
CA ASP A 341 -22.36 16.34 -20.81
C ASP A 341 -21.31 15.23 -21.08
N PRO A 342 -20.10 15.53 -21.50
CA PRO A 342 -19.05 14.54 -21.74
C PRO A 342 -18.62 13.79 -20.45
N HIS A 343 -18.81 14.33 -19.26
CA HIS A 343 -18.59 13.61 -18.01
C HIS A 343 -19.44 12.33 -17.89
N ARG A 344 -20.60 12.28 -18.59
CA ARG A 344 -21.41 11.06 -18.66
C ARG A 344 -20.73 9.91 -19.42
N LEU A 345 -19.73 10.21 -20.25
CA LEU A 345 -18.89 9.17 -20.85
C LEU A 345 -17.93 8.58 -19.84
N GLU A 346 -17.42 9.38 -18.93
CA GLU A 346 -16.59 8.89 -17.82
C GLU A 346 -17.41 7.99 -16.88
N ASP A 347 -18.62 8.39 -16.51
CA ASP A 347 -19.54 7.53 -15.76
C ASP A 347 -19.72 6.17 -16.45
N LEU A 348 -20.02 6.18 -17.75
CA LEU A 348 -20.21 4.96 -18.52
C LEU A 348 -18.94 4.08 -18.53
N PHE A 349 -17.76 4.69 -18.67
CA PHE A 349 -16.49 3.98 -18.62
C PHE A 349 -16.30 3.33 -17.24
N MET A 350 -16.50 4.08 -16.17
CA MET A 350 -16.35 3.59 -14.80
C MET A 350 -17.38 2.51 -14.44
N GLU A 351 -18.63 2.63 -14.91
CA GLU A 351 -19.63 1.58 -14.78
C GLU A 351 -19.18 0.27 -15.45
N ARG A 352 -18.54 0.36 -16.63
CA ARG A 352 -17.97 -0.79 -17.33
C ARG A 352 -16.80 -1.42 -16.56
N MET A 353 -15.91 -0.59 -15.97
CA MET A 353 -14.84 -1.07 -15.11
C MET A 353 -15.39 -1.78 -13.87
N ALA A 354 -16.37 -1.19 -13.20
CA ALA A 354 -17.04 -1.80 -12.07
C ALA A 354 -17.69 -3.15 -12.42
N ALA A 355 -18.30 -3.27 -13.60
CA ALA A 355 -18.88 -4.52 -14.08
C ALA A 355 -17.82 -5.60 -14.33
N ILE A 356 -16.67 -5.25 -14.93
CA ILE A 356 -15.56 -6.19 -15.15
C ILE A 356 -15.01 -6.65 -13.80
N LEU A 357 -14.80 -5.76 -12.85
CA LEU A 357 -14.30 -6.09 -11.51
C LEU A 357 -15.29 -6.98 -10.76
N ALA A 358 -16.59 -6.66 -10.80
CA ALA A 358 -17.64 -7.44 -10.14
C ALA A 358 -17.73 -8.88 -10.70
N ALA A 359 -17.56 -9.05 -12.02
CA ALA A 359 -17.49 -10.36 -12.64
C ALA A 359 -16.30 -11.22 -12.14
N ASN A 360 -15.27 -10.59 -11.60
CA ASN A 360 -14.10 -11.21 -10.98
C ASN A 360 -14.16 -11.18 -9.43
N GLY A 361 -15.30 -10.85 -8.82
CA GLY A 361 -15.50 -10.83 -7.37
C GLY A 361 -14.76 -9.69 -6.67
N LYS A 362 -14.44 -8.60 -7.38
CA LYS A 362 -13.75 -7.40 -6.86
C LYS A 362 -14.64 -6.17 -6.93
N ARG A 363 -14.22 -5.13 -6.21
CA ARG A 363 -14.88 -3.83 -6.14
C ARG A 363 -13.94 -2.72 -6.62
N PRO A 364 -14.45 -1.64 -7.24
CA PRO A 364 -13.59 -0.55 -7.68
C PRO A 364 -13.13 0.33 -6.52
N GLY A 365 -11.84 0.71 -6.54
CA GLY A 365 -11.33 1.92 -5.92
C GLY A 365 -11.24 3.01 -6.99
N VAL A 366 -11.52 4.28 -6.64
CA VAL A 366 -11.50 5.40 -7.59
C VAL A 366 -11.09 6.70 -6.92
N TRP A 367 -10.55 7.63 -7.70
CA TRP A 367 -10.37 9.01 -7.27
C TRP A 367 -11.72 9.74 -7.19
N ASN A 368 -11.79 10.79 -6.40
CA ASN A 368 -13.07 11.51 -6.15
C ASN A 368 -13.70 12.11 -7.40
N GLU A 369 -12.94 12.37 -8.45
CA GLU A 369 -13.47 12.91 -9.71
C GLU A 369 -14.41 11.94 -10.41
N ALA A 370 -14.12 10.66 -10.38
CA ALA A 370 -14.94 9.61 -10.98
C ALA A 370 -16.37 9.49 -10.40
N VAL A 371 -16.65 10.15 -9.26
CA VAL A 371 -17.98 10.12 -8.63
C VAL A 371 -18.73 11.45 -8.71
N ASN A 372 -18.17 12.47 -9.34
CA ASN A 372 -18.75 13.81 -9.40
C ASN A 372 -20.14 13.86 -10.03
N THR A 373 -20.47 12.95 -10.94
CA THR A 373 -21.78 12.89 -11.59
C THR A 373 -22.73 11.86 -10.96
N GLY A 374 -22.26 11.09 -9.97
CA GLY A 374 -23.07 10.12 -9.23
C GLY A 374 -23.35 8.81 -9.99
N GLY A 375 -22.59 8.50 -11.05
CA GLY A 375 -22.77 7.30 -11.88
C GLY A 375 -22.30 6.01 -11.25
N LEU A 376 -21.30 6.05 -10.35
CA LEU A 376 -20.76 4.87 -9.69
C LEU A 376 -21.64 4.36 -8.54
N SER A 377 -21.66 3.05 -8.37
CA SER A 377 -22.31 2.37 -7.25
C SER A 377 -21.71 2.83 -5.91
N ARG A 378 -22.56 2.86 -4.84
CA ARG A 378 -22.12 3.13 -3.47
C ARG A 378 -21.16 2.08 -2.89
N GLU A 379 -20.84 1.06 -3.65
CA GLU A 379 -19.92 -0.01 -3.25
C GLU A 379 -18.47 0.23 -3.70
N CYS A 380 -18.13 1.40 -4.26
CA CYS A 380 -16.76 1.78 -4.58
C CYS A 380 -16.05 2.38 -3.34
N LEU A 381 -14.72 2.21 -3.30
CA LEU A 381 -13.85 2.89 -2.33
C LEU A 381 -13.35 4.19 -2.98
N VAL A 382 -13.77 5.33 -2.44
CA VAL A 382 -13.42 6.65 -3.01
C VAL A 382 -12.23 7.25 -2.26
N TYR A 383 -11.23 7.70 -3.00
CA TYR A 383 -10.07 8.40 -2.49
C TYR A 383 -10.20 9.90 -2.78
N GLY A 384 -10.41 10.70 -1.73
CA GLY A 384 -10.46 12.15 -1.86
C GLY A 384 -9.05 12.75 -1.78
N TRP A 385 -8.65 13.52 -2.80
CA TRP A 385 -7.31 14.14 -2.84
C TRP A 385 -7.33 15.62 -3.14
N GLN A 386 -8.30 16.10 -3.92
CA GLN A 386 -8.33 17.47 -4.40
C GLN A 386 -8.58 18.51 -3.30
N SER A 387 -9.42 18.20 -2.32
CA SER A 387 -9.76 19.10 -1.22
C SER A 387 -10.46 18.38 -0.08
N VAL A 388 -10.52 19.03 1.09
CA VAL A 388 -11.35 18.54 2.22
C VAL A 388 -12.82 18.42 1.81
N LYS A 389 -13.32 19.35 0.97
CA LYS A 389 -14.70 19.27 0.46
C LYS A 389 -14.90 18.03 -0.39
N ALA A 390 -13.99 17.71 -1.31
CA ALA A 390 -14.05 16.50 -2.12
C ALA A 390 -14.06 15.22 -1.27
N CYS A 391 -13.26 15.18 -0.19
CA CYS A 391 -13.27 14.06 0.76
C CYS A 391 -14.63 13.93 1.47
N LEU A 392 -15.28 15.05 1.86
CA LEU A 392 -16.58 15.04 2.52
C LEU A 392 -17.71 14.69 1.55
N ASP A 393 -17.63 15.12 0.30
CA ASP A 393 -18.65 14.82 -0.73
C ASP A 393 -18.60 13.33 -1.13
N ALA A 394 -17.45 12.65 -0.94
CA ALA A 394 -17.26 11.23 -1.22
C ALA A 394 -17.78 10.30 -0.09
N THR A 395 -18.15 10.83 1.07
CA THR A 395 -18.69 10.07 2.23
C THR A 395 -20.22 10.12 2.29
#